data_9ccefbed435d7a912d4915141ffeb3fa
#
_entry.id   9ccefbed435d7a912d4915141ffeb3fa
#
_cell.length_a   1.000
_cell.length_b   1.000
_cell.length_c   1.000
_cell.angle_alpha   90.00
_cell.angle_beta   90.00
_cell.angle_gamma   90.00
#
_symmetry.space_group_name_H-M   'P 1'
#
loop_
_entity.id
_entity.type
_entity.pdbx_description
1 polymer ?
#
loop_
_entity_poly.entity_id
_entity_poly.type
_entity_poly.pdbx_seq_one_letter_code
_entity_poly.pdbx_strand_id
1 'polypeptide(L)'
;SDRPGHFTGVLTVVLKLLNLVQPEKAYFGLKDYQQYLLIKDMCAGFFLPIQIVGCETLRESDGLAMSSRNRRLDPTARSLAARFNQILYQAPSDQEAIAELKSLGCGVAYIKTQYGRRFGAIEIKSQGDSVRLIDNLVPKTLPAEGAAAESSVSGMPRY
;
A
#
# COMPACT_ATOMS: atom_id res chain seq x y z
N SER A 1 -4.60 -13.52 0.51
CA SER A 1 -3.20 -13.02 0.39
C SER A 1 -2.55 -13.69 -0.81
N ASP A 2 -2.11 -12.91 -1.79
CA ASP A 2 -1.45 -13.42 -3.02
C ASP A 2 -0.07 -14.08 -2.75
N ARG A 3 0.41 -14.03 -1.52
CA ARG A 3 1.72 -14.55 -1.09
C ARG A 3 1.62 -15.21 0.27
N PRO A 4 1.29 -16.50 0.34
CA PRO A 4 1.29 -17.25 1.61
C PRO A 4 2.65 -17.12 2.32
N GLY A 5 2.62 -16.87 3.63
CA GLY A 5 3.83 -16.71 4.45
C GLY A 5 4.58 -15.38 4.33
N HIS A 6 4.23 -14.50 3.39
CA HIS A 6 4.95 -13.23 3.20
C HIS A 6 4.91 -12.35 4.46
N PHE A 7 3.74 -12.11 5.02
CA PHE A 7 3.62 -11.28 6.22
C PHE A 7 4.28 -11.92 7.44
N THR A 8 4.20 -13.24 7.59
CA THR A 8 4.90 -13.97 8.65
C THR A 8 6.41 -13.72 8.56
N GLY A 9 6.99 -13.83 7.37
CA GLY A 9 8.42 -13.55 7.15
C GLY A 9 8.78 -12.10 7.47
N VAL A 10 7.98 -11.12 7.02
CA VAL A 10 8.21 -9.70 7.30
C VAL A 10 8.15 -9.43 8.81
N LEU A 11 7.11 -9.89 9.49
CA LEU A 11 6.95 -9.67 10.94
C LEU A 11 8.08 -10.32 11.73
N THR A 12 8.52 -11.53 11.35
CA THR A 12 9.65 -12.23 11.99
C THR A 12 10.93 -11.40 11.88
N VAL A 13 11.27 -10.93 10.68
CA VAL A 13 12.48 -10.12 10.46
C VAL A 13 12.40 -8.78 11.19
N VAL A 14 11.27 -8.08 11.09
CA VAL A 14 11.07 -6.79 11.76
C VAL A 14 11.13 -6.94 13.27
N LEU A 15 10.47 -7.96 13.85
CA LEU A 15 10.53 -8.24 15.29
C LEU A 15 11.97 -8.47 15.75
N LYS A 16 12.74 -9.26 15.00
CA LYS A 16 14.15 -9.51 15.28
C LYS A 16 14.96 -8.21 15.28
N LEU A 17 14.78 -7.37 14.25
CA LEU A 17 15.47 -6.08 14.15
C LEU A 17 15.11 -5.13 15.30
N LEU A 18 13.82 -5.01 15.63
CA LEU A 18 13.35 -4.16 16.72
C LEU A 18 13.93 -4.60 18.08
N ASN A 19 14.03 -5.92 18.34
CA ASN A 19 14.64 -6.43 19.56
C ASN A 19 16.16 -6.25 19.60
N LEU A 20 16.86 -6.26 18.46
CA LEU A 20 18.30 -6.03 18.39
C LEU A 20 18.66 -4.56 18.55
N VAL A 21 17.91 -3.66 17.91
CA VAL A 21 18.20 -2.22 17.87
C VAL A 21 17.59 -1.49 19.05
N GLN A 22 16.43 -1.95 19.53
CA GLN A 22 15.65 -1.34 20.62
C GLN A 22 15.45 0.17 20.45
N PRO A 23 14.92 0.63 19.30
CA PRO A 23 14.76 2.06 19.04
C PRO A 23 13.56 2.62 19.82
N GLU A 24 13.59 3.91 20.16
CA GLU A 24 12.40 4.61 20.68
C GLU A 24 11.31 4.74 19.63
N LYS A 25 11.70 4.94 18.35
CA LYS A 25 10.80 5.12 17.22
C LYS A 25 11.27 4.29 16.02
N ALA A 26 10.31 3.67 15.33
CA ALA A 26 10.55 2.99 14.06
C ALA A 26 9.60 3.52 12.98
N TYR A 27 10.15 3.87 11.81
CA TYR A 27 9.45 4.56 10.74
C TYR A 27 9.12 3.60 9.60
N PHE A 28 7.85 3.57 9.18
CA PHE A 28 7.37 2.70 8.09
C PHE A 28 6.58 3.49 7.07
N GLY A 29 6.86 3.25 5.78
CA GLY A 29 6.14 3.90 4.69
C GLY A 29 4.70 3.40 4.58
N LEU A 30 3.73 4.32 4.52
CA LEU A 30 2.30 4.00 4.37
C LEU A 30 1.95 3.44 2.99
N LYS A 31 2.89 3.37 2.06
CA LYS A 31 2.70 2.66 0.78
C LYS A 31 2.34 1.19 1.00
N ASP A 32 2.99 0.54 1.95
CA ASP A 32 2.71 -0.83 2.37
C ASP A 32 1.84 -0.82 3.65
N TYR A 33 0.67 -0.17 3.58
CA TYR A 33 -0.19 0.15 4.72
C TYR A 33 -0.58 -1.06 5.57
N GLN A 34 -0.91 -2.19 4.93
CA GLN A 34 -1.23 -3.42 5.65
C GLN A 34 -0.03 -3.93 6.47
N GLN A 35 1.17 -3.83 5.92
CA GLN A 35 2.40 -4.17 6.64
C GLN A 35 2.61 -3.26 7.85
N TYR A 36 2.39 -1.94 7.68
CA TYR A 36 2.46 -0.96 8.76
C TYR A 36 1.50 -1.32 9.91
N LEU A 37 0.23 -1.63 9.60
CA LEU A 37 -0.76 -2.02 10.60
C LEU A 37 -0.34 -3.29 11.35
N LEU A 38 0.08 -4.33 10.63
CA LEU A 38 0.52 -5.59 11.22
C LEU A 38 1.73 -5.42 12.15
N ILE A 39 2.69 -4.55 11.78
CA ILE A 39 3.85 -4.24 12.62
C ILE A 39 3.42 -3.48 13.87
N LYS A 40 2.50 -2.52 13.74
CA LYS A 40 1.95 -1.76 14.88
C LYS A 40 1.25 -2.71 15.87
N ASP A 41 0.40 -3.62 15.36
CA ASP A 41 -0.30 -4.61 16.17
C ASP A 41 0.66 -5.61 16.83
N MET A 42 1.68 -6.06 16.11
CA MET A 42 2.74 -6.91 16.64
C MET A 42 3.47 -6.25 17.82
N CYS A 43 3.87 -4.99 17.66
CA CYS A 43 4.54 -4.26 18.74
C CYS A 43 3.64 -4.11 19.98
N ALA A 44 2.38 -3.79 19.78
CA ALA A 44 1.40 -3.72 20.86
C ALA A 44 1.19 -5.09 21.54
N GLY A 45 1.03 -6.15 20.75
CA GLY A 45 0.80 -7.50 21.25
C GLY A 45 1.97 -8.10 22.03
N PHE A 46 3.21 -7.71 21.69
CA PHE A 46 4.43 -8.11 22.41
C PHE A 46 4.89 -7.08 23.47
N PHE A 47 4.09 -6.05 23.72
CA PHE A 47 4.40 -4.99 24.70
C PHE A 47 5.76 -4.32 24.44
N LEU A 48 6.15 -4.19 23.16
CA LEU A 48 7.39 -3.50 22.82
C LEU A 48 7.24 -2.00 23.05
N PRO A 49 8.13 -1.34 23.83
CA PRO A 49 8.06 0.09 24.12
C PRO A 49 8.58 0.93 22.94
N ILE A 50 8.09 0.65 21.74
CA ILE A 50 8.55 1.26 20.49
C ILE A 50 7.39 1.99 19.81
N GLN A 51 7.55 3.27 19.55
CA GLN A 51 6.58 4.04 18.79
C GLN A 51 6.71 3.71 17.30
N ILE A 52 5.67 3.11 16.70
CA ILE A 52 5.61 2.86 15.26
C ILE A 52 5.03 4.09 14.58
N VAL A 53 5.82 4.73 13.71
CA VAL A 53 5.47 5.96 12.99
C VAL A 53 5.24 5.66 11.53
N GLY A 54 4.04 5.98 11.02
CA GLY A 54 3.71 5.92 9.59
C GLY A 54 4.24 7.14 8.85
N CYS A 55 4.97 6.91 7.76
CA CYS A 55 5.45 7.97 6.88
C CYS A 55 4.65 7.99 5.57
N GLU A 56 4.19 9.15 5.15
CA GLU A 56 3.45 9.32 3.90
C GLU A 56 4.26 8.82 2.69
N THR A 57 3.54 8.30 1.70
CA THR A 57 4.14 7.80 0.47
C THR A 57 4.79 8.92 -0.32
N LEU A 58 6.11 8.87 -0.48
CA LEU A 58 6.82 9.78 -1.38
C LEU A 58 6.42 9.48 -2.83
N ARG A 59 6.22 10.55 -3.60
CA ARG A 59 5.78 10.47 -4.99
C ARG A 59 6.73 11.20 -5.91
N GLU A 60 6.80 10.73 -7.13
CA GLU A 60 7.48 11.43 -8.22
C GLU A 60 6.62 12.63 -8.66
N SER A 61 7.17 13.54 -9.47
CA SER A 61 6.51 14.79 -9.89
C SER A 61 5.15 14.58 -10.58
N ASP A 62 4.94 13.41 -11.18
CA ASP A 62 3.69 13.01 -11.84
C ASP A 62 2.71 12.24 -10.94
N GLY A 63 3.01 12.14 -9.64
CA GLY A 63 2.16 11.50 -8.64
C GLY A 63 2.40 10.00 -8.46
N LEU A 64 3.23 9.35 -9.30
CA LEU A 64 3.53 7.92 -9.12
C LEU A 64 4.27 7.69 -7.80
N ALA A 65 3.80 6.73 -7.00
CA ALA A 65 4.47 6.34 -5.77
C ALA A 65 5.89 5.85 -6.05
N MET A 66 6.89 6.41 -5.36
CA MET A 66 8.29 6.04 -5.54
C MET A 66 8.51 4.55 -5.28
N SER A 67 9.23 3.89 -6.20
CA SER A 67 9.56 2.47 -6.13
C SER A 67 10.78 2.15 -6.99
N SER A 68 11.61 1.21 -6.52
CA SER A 68 12.68 0.65 -7.37
C SER A 68 12.14 -0.03 -8.63
N ARG A 69 10.89 -0.52 -8.60
CA ARG A 69 10.23 -1.11 -9.76
C ARG A 69 9.93 -0.12 -10.88
N ASN A 70 9.83 1.18 -10.58
CA ASN A 70 9.60 2.22 -11.59
C ASN A 70 10.72 2.26 -12.65
N ARG A 71 11.95 1.85 -12.29
CA ARG A 71 13.08 1.75 -13.20
C ARG A 71 12.93 0.68 -14.30
N ARG A 72 11.99 -0.23 -14.14
CA ARG A 72 11.69 -1.31 -15.10
C ARG A 72 10.63 -0.91 -16.12
N LEU A 73 10.08 0.29 -16.00
CA LEU A 73 9.06 0.81 -16.89
C LEU A 73 9.74 1.53 -18.07
N ASP A 74 9.39 1.11 -19.29
CA ASP A 74 9.69 1.88 -20.49
C ASP A 74 8.86 3.19 -20.53
N PRO A 75 9.14 4.15 -21.42
CA PRO A 75 8.43 5.43 -21.43
C PRO A 75 6.92 5.31 -21.56
N THR A 76 6.41 4.35 -22.34
CA THR A 76 4.98 4.13 -22.52
C THR A 76 4.34 3.58 -21.25
N ALA A 77 4.92 2.52 -20.68
CA ALA A 77 4.49 1.93 -19.42
C ALA A 77 4.61 2.94 -18.26
N ARG A 78 5.63 3.81 -18.29
CA ARG A 78 5.83 4.85 -17.28
C ARG A 78 4.72 5.91 -17.33
N SER A 79 4.33 6.37 -18.53
CA SER A 79 3.22 7.30 -18.72
C SER A 79 1.89 6.71 -18.25
N LEU A 80 1.68 5.42 -18.49
CA LEU A 80 0.51 4.70 -18.01
C LEU A 80 0.50 4.57 -16.47
N ALA A 81 1.65 4.24 -15.88
CA ALA A 81 1.82 4.12 -14.44
C ALA A 81 1.52 5.43 -13.69
N ALA A 82 1.84 6.59 -14.28
CA ALA A 82 1.54 7.90 -13.70
C ALA A 82 0.02 8.12 -13.52
N ARG A 83 -0.83 7.53 -14.38
CA ARG A 83 -2.28 7.64 -14.27
C ARG A 83 -2.87 6.82 -13.12
N PHE A 84 -2.16 5.80 -12.63
CA PHE A 84 -2.66 4.91 -11.60
C PHE A 84 -3.07 5.66 -10.32
N ASN A 85 -2.22 6.56 -9.83
CA ASN A 85 -2.54 7.37 -8.65
C ASN A 85 -3.77 8.27 -8.88
N GLN A 86 -3.85 8.93 -10.04
CA GLN A 86 -4.97 9.81 -10.37
C GLN A 86 -6.29 9.04 -10.40
N ILE A 87 -6.30 7.85 -11.01
CA ILE A 87 -7.48 7.00 -11.07
C ILE A 87 -7.90 6.53 -9.68
N LEU A 88 -6.95 6.08 -8.84
CA LEU A 88 -7.25 5.70 -7.46
C LEU A 88 -7.87 6.86 -6.67
N TYR A 89 -7.41 8.09 -6.90
CA TYR A 89 -7.91 9.27 -6.21
C TYR A 89 -9.28 9.73 -6.71
N GLN A 90 -9.47 9.78 -8.04
CA GLN A 90 -10.62 10.46 -8.67
C GLN A 90 -11.82 9.56 -8.93
N ALA A 91 -11.60 8.26 -9.16
CA ALA A 91 -12.69 7.36 -9.51
C ALA A 91 -13.77 7.34 -8.42
N PRO A 92 -15.05 7.45 -8.80
CA PRO A 92 -16.17 7.47 -7.86
C PRO A 92 -16.29 6.18 -7.04
N SER A 93 -15.96 5.04 -7.63
CA SER A 93 -16.02 3.71 -7.00
C SER A 93 -14.81 2.85 -7.36
N ASP A 94 -14.63 1.76 -6.61
CA ASP A 94 -13.60 0.76 -6.91
C ASP A 94 -13.84 0.09 -8.27
N GLN A 95 -15.10 -0.12 -8.65
CA GLN A 95 -15.48 -0.72 -9.92
C GLN A 95 -15.14 0.18 -11.10
N GLU A 96 -15.39 1.48 -11.00
CA GLU A 96 -15.03 2.46 -12.03
C GLU A 96 -13.50 2.60 -12.16
N ALA A 97 -12.77 2.60 -11.05
CA ALA A 97 -11.31 2.56 -11.06
C ALA A 97 -10.78 1.32 -11.80
N ILE A 98 -11.36 0.13 -11.54
CA ILE A 98 -11.02 -1.12 -12.23
C ILE A 98 -11.31 -1.01 -13.73
N ALA A 99 -12.50 -0.51 -14.10
CA ALA A 99 -12.91 -0.39 -15.48
C ALA A 99 -11.97 0.55 -16.26
N GLU A 100 -11.65 1.72 -15.69
CA GLU A 100 -10.74 2.68 -16.31
C GLU A 100 -9.33 2.11 -16.48
N LEU A 101 -8.76 1.47 -15.44
CA LEU A 101 -7.43 0.86 -15.53
C LEU A 101 -7.37 -0.26 -16.57
N LYS A 102 -8.41 -1.09 -16.66
CA LYS A 102 -8.50 -2.14 -17.68
C LYS A 102 -8.61 -1.56 -19.10
N SER A 103 -9.37 -0.48 -19.30
CA SER A 103 -9.48 0.18 -20.60
C SER A 103 -8.15 0.76 -21.10
N LEU A 104 -7.25 1.08 -20.17
CA LEU A 104 -5.88 1.53 -20.45
C LEU A 104 -4.90 0.38 -20.69
N GLY A 105 -5.35 -0.87 -20.65
CA GLY A 105 -4.51 -2.04 -20.88
C GLY A 105 -3.75 -2.53 -19.65
N CYS A 106 -4.07 -2.03 -18.44
CA CYS A 106 -3.49 -2.55 -17.20
C CYS A 106 -4.12 -3.88 -16.80
N GLY A 107 -3.32 -4.84 -16.37
CA GLY A 107 -3.79 -5.95 -15.55
C GLY A 107 -4.15 -5.42 -14.15
N VAL A 108 -5.38 -5.65 -13.69
CA VAL A 108 -5.81 -5.22 -12.35
C VAL A 108 -5.88 -6.44 -11.44
N ALA A 109 -4.96 -6.54 -10.49
CA ALA A 109 -4.96 -7.61 -9.50
C ALA A 109 -6.07 -7.37 -8.46
N TYR A 110 -6.15 -6.15 -7.95
CA TYR A 110 -7.25 -5.70 -7.10
C TYR A 110 -7.31 -4.16 -7.03
N ILE A 111 -8.51 -3.63 -6.79
CA ILE A 111 -8.79 -2.32 -6.23
C ILE A 111 -9.79 -2.54 -5.10
N LYS A 112 -9.50 -2.01 -3.91
CA LYS A 112 -10.37 -2.18 -2.75
C LYS A 112 -10.27 -1.00 -1.81
N THR A 113 -11.41 -0.43 -1.43
CA THR A 113 -11.49 0.60 -0.39
C THR A 113 -11.75 -0.05 0.97
N GLN A 114 -10.84 0.18 1.93
CA GLN A 114 -10.95 -0.27 3.32
C GLN A 114 -10.09 0.63 4.22
N TYR A 115 -10.37 0.68 5.51
CA TYR A 115 -9.65 1.54 6.48
C TYR A 115 -9.57 3.01 6.05
N GLY A 116 -10.60 3.55 5.41
CA GLY A 116 -10.60 4.91 4.88
C GLY A 116 -9.63 5.16 3.72
N ARG A 117 -9.06 4.13 3.11
CA ARG A 117 -8.10 4.23 2.00
C ARG A 117 -8.52 3.32 0.85
N ARG A 118 -8.22 3.75 -0.38
CA ARG A 118 -8.34 2.89 -1.56
C ARG A 118 -6.98 2.31 -1.90
N PHE A 119 -6.91 1.00 -1.87
CA PHE A 119 -5.74 0.19 -2.20
C PHE A 119 -5.83 -0.30 -3.63
N GLY A 120 -4.72 -0.31 -4.34
CA GLY A 120 -4.66 -0.88 -5.67
C GLY A 120 -3.36 -1.63 -5.93
N ALA A 121 -3.49 -2.71 -6.72
CA ALA A 121 -2.37 -3.40 -7.33
C ALA A 121 -2.68 -3.64 -8.80
N ILE A 122 -1.77 -3.19 -9.66
CA ILE A 122 -1.86 -3.33 -11.11
C ILE A 122 -0.60 -3.95 -11.67
N GLU A 123 -0.73 -4.50 -12.86
CA GLU A 123 0.37 -5.02 -13.67
C GLU A 123 0.40 -4.28 -15.01
N ILE A 124 1.57 -3.79 -15.36
CA ILE A 124 1.81 -3.08 -16.64
C ILE A 124 2.86 -3.85 -17.41
N LYS A 125 2.59 -4.13 -18.67
CA LYS A 125 3.57 -4.72 -19.59
C LYS A 125 4.62 -3.69 -19.97
N SER A 126 5.90 -4.05 -19.86
CA SER A 126 7.05 -3.20 -20.20
C SER A 126 8.16 -4.07 -20.73
N GLN A 127 8.62 -3.82 -21.97
CA GLN A 127 9.73 -4.53 -22.61
C GLN A 127 9.61 -6.08 -22.58
N GLY A 128 8.39 -6.61 -22.69
CA GLY A 128 8.13 -8.05 -22.65
C GLY A 128 7.88 -8.62 -21.23
N ASP A 129 8.21 -7.90 -20.20
CA ASP A 129 7.97 -8.26 -18.80
C ASP A 129 6.67 -7.66 -18.25
N SER A 130 6.19 -8.18 -17.12
CA SER A 130 5.13 -7.58 -16.33
C SER A 130 5.72 -6.89 -15.09
N VAL A 131 5.39 -5.61 -14.90
CA VAL A 131 5.78 -4.84 -13.71
C VAL A 131 4.57 -4.64 -12.82
N ARG A 132 4.60 -5.23 -11.62
CA ARG A 132 3.55 -5.04 -10.61
C ARG A 132 3.80 -3.76 -9.81
N LEU A 133 2.83 -2.88 -9.81
CA LEU A 133 2.80 -1.65 -9.02
C LEU A 133 1.70 -1.73 -7.96
N ILE A 134 1.99 -1.17 -6.79
CA ILE A 134 1.01 -1.00 -5.71
C ILE A 134 0.97 0.47 -5.29
N ASP A 135 -0.21 0.90 -4.89
CA ASP A 135 -0.41 2.22 -4.29
C ASP A 135 -1.61 2.19 -3.35
N ASN A 136 -1.70 3.17 -2.47
CA ASN A 136 -2.89 3.45 -1.70
C ASN A 136 -2.96 4.93 -1.31
N LEU A 137 -4.18 5.43 -1.18
CA LEU A 137 -4.45 6.81 -0.80
C LEU A 137 -5.89 6.95 -0.26
N VAL A 138 -6.18 8.10 0.34
CA VAL A 138 -7.55 8.48 0.67
C VAL A 138 -8.20 9.01 -0.60
N PRO A 139 -9.23 8.34 -1.17
CA PRO A 139 -9.86 8.80 -2.39
C PRO A 139 -10.71 10.05 -2.16
N LYS A 140 -10.89 10.85 -3.20
CA LYS A 140 -11.65 12.10 -3.16
C LYS A 140 -13.10 11.92 -2.67
N THR A 141 -13.67 10.74 -2.89
CA THR A 141 -15.06 10.41 -2.54
C THR A 141 -15.27 10.06 -1.06
N LEU A 142 -14.19 9.85 -0.30
CA LEU A 142 -14.30 9.63 1.14
C LEU A 142 -14.09 10.96 1.87
N PRO A 143 -14.94 11.31 2.87
CA PRO A 143 -14.70 12.48 3.70
C PRO A 143 -13.37 12.34 4.45
N ALA A 144 -12.66 13.45 4.64
CA ALA A 144 -11.38 13.50 5.32
C ALA A 144 -11.43 12.97 6.79
N GLU A 145 -12.62 12.90 7.39
CA GLU A 145 -12.85 12.41 8.75
C GLU A 145 -12.66 10.89 8.91
N GLY A 146 -12.63 10.11 7.81
CA GLY A 146 -12.41 8.66 7.86
C GLY A 146 -11.00 8.23 8.26
N ALA A 147 -10.05 9.14 8.34
CA ALA A 147 -8.67 8.85 8.75
C ALA A 147 -8.49 8.67 10.27
N ALA A 148 -9.49 9.06 11.09
CA ALA A 148 -9.42 9.04 12.55
C ALA A 148 -10.00 7.78 13.21
N ALA A 149 -10.53 6.82 12.44
CA ALA A 149 -11.08 5.56 12.99
C ALA A 149 -10.00 4.51 13.29
N GLU A 150 -8.87 4.91 13.86
CA GLU A 150 -7.77 4.01 14.25
C GLU A 150 -7.97 3.31 15.60
N SER A 151 -9.15 3.40 16.23
CA SER A 151 -9.32 2.95 17.63
C SER A 151 -10.31 1.81 17.85
N SER A 152 -10.58 0.94 16.88
CA SER A 152 -11.25 -0.34 17.22
C SER A 152 -11.05 -1.38 16.11
N VAL A 153 -9.92 -2.06 16.11
CA VAL A 153 -9.79 -3.33 15.38
C VAL A 153 -10.32 -4.46 16.26
N SER A 154 -11.65 -4.49 16.44
CA SER A 154 -12.39 -5.63 16.95
C SER A 154 -13.04 -6.32 15.74
N GLY A 155 -12.31 -7.17 15.06
CA GLY A 155 -12.88 -7.89 13.92
C GLY A 155 -11.91 -8.56 12.97
N MET A 156 -10.66 -8.83 13.36
CA MET A 156 -9.83 -9.72 12.57
C MET A 156 -10.19 -11.18 12.85
N PRO A 157 -10.34 -12.03 11.82
CA PRO A 157 -10.47 -13.46 12.01
C PRO A 157 -9.23 -13.99 12.73
N ARG A 158 -9.43 -14.72 13.81
CA ARG A 158 -8.35 -15.47 14.49
C ARG A 158 -7.89 -16.58 13.55
N TYR A 159 -6.61 -16.58 13.25
CA TYR A 159 -5.93 -17.70 12.58
C TYR A 159 -5.50 -18.71 13.61
#